data_0e3cb5620030e32f97ca32d42ab1b4ec
#
_entry.id   0e3cb5620030e32f97ca32d42ab1b4ec
#
_cell.length_a   1.000
_cell.length_b   1.000
_cell.length_c   1.000
_cell.angle_alpha   90.00
_cell.angle_beta   90.00
_cell.angle_gamma   90.00
#
_symmetry.space_group_name_H-M   'P 1'
#
loop_
_entity.id
_entity.type
_entity.pdbx_description
1 polymer ?
#
loop_
_entity_poly.entity_id
_entity_poly.type
_entity_poly.pdbx_seq_one_letter_code
_entity_poly.pdbx_strand_id
1 'polypeptide(L)'
;MDIRILIDKLGPITNSEITLKPFMVFTGESGLGKSYTAFLVYNLTSALTAIRMQEFVEQKVKGNKLELDVKFKDFRLWLNNNTSAYLGYLLGYSDFSCHVNYVFDLDDDMPLHVKCLDDDETTSFSRCSMNGKTEVFPMHLADQTLLMSITLNKYLAEKIFNQPYFFQLLLPPARAAFIGSNTTTPIGMYREFLRQFDDLKTPSRVASPDIQLYSNYIARLVDGKIVVENGNIFIVFESGAKIPVSAAASSVKELMPF
;
A
#
# COMPACT_ATOMS: atom_id res chain seq x y z
N MET A 1 8.90 -14.91 10.46
CA MET A 1 7.47 -14.98 10.81
C MET A 1 6.69 -15.54 9.62
N ASP A 2 5.83 -16.52 9.84
CA ASP A 2 5.01 -17.10 8.80
C ASP A 2 3.62 -16.44 8.77
N ILE A 3 3.25 -15.91 7.62
CA ILE A 3 1.92 -15.38 7.37
C ILE A 3 1.26 -16.33 6.39
N ARG A 4 0.07 -16.80 6.75
CA ARG A 4 -0.73 -17.69 5.91
C ARG A 4 -2.06 -17.05 5.57
N ILE A 5 -2.54 -17.31 4.37
CA ILE A 5 -3.86 -16.89 3.91
C ILE A 5 -4.63 -18.17 3.63
N LEU A 6 -5.65 -18.43 4.44
CA LEU A 6 -6.57 -19.54 4.26
C LEU A 6 -7.72 -19.06 3.36
N ILE A 7 -7.97 -19.78 2.28
CA ILE A 7 -8.98 -19.42 1.29
C ILE A 7 -10.02 -20.52 1.25
N ASP A 8 -11.18 -20.29 1.85
CA ASP A 8 -12.32 -21.18 1.71
C ASP A 8 -12.96 -21.00 0.33
N LYS A 9 -13.12 -19.73 -0.11
CA LYS A 9 -13.64 -19.38 -1.42
C LYS A 9 -13.14 -18.01 -1.88
N LEU A 10 -12.59 -17.95 -3.11
CA LEU A 10 -12.14 -16.74 -3.78
C LEU A 10 -12.26 -16.91 -5.30
N GLY A 11 -13.40 -16.54 -5.87
CA GLY A 11 -13.67 -16.81 -7.29
C GLY A 11 -13.58 -18.31 -7.60
N PRO A 12 -12.67 -18.74 -8.50
CA PRO A 12 -12.47 -20.16 -8.82
C PRO A 12 -11.64 -20.93 -7.78
N ILE A 13 -11.00 -20.24 -6.84
CA ILE A 13 -10.13 -20.86 -5.83
C ILE A 13 -10.98 -21.30 -4.64
N THR A 14 -10.81 -22.55 -4.22
CA THR A 14 -11.47 -23.11 -3.04
C THR A 14 -10.51 -23.93 -2.20
N ASN A 15 -10.75 -23.97 -0.89
CA ASN A 15 -10.04 -24.84 0.07
C ASN A 15 -8.52 -24.83 -0.13
N SER A 16 -7.93 -23.64 -0.20
CA SER A 16 -6.52 -23.45 -0.50
C SER A 16 -5.82 -22.65 0.60
N GLU A 17 -4.52 -22.84 0.72
CA GLU A 17 -3.67 -22.11 1.64
C GLU A 17 -2.49 -21.49 0.87
N ILE A 18 -2.15 -20.27 1.22
CA ILE A 18 -0.98 -19.56 0.70
C ILE A 18 -0.11 -19.16 1.88
N THR A 19 1.14 -19.61 1.90
CA THR A 19 2.15 -19.08 2.82
C THR A 19 2.91 -17.97 2.13
N LEU A 20 2.91 -16.77 2.71
CA LEU A 20 3.61 -15.63 2.14
C LEU A 20 5.13 -15.82 2.21
N LYS A 21 5.79 -15.45 1.12
CA LYS A 21 7.25 -15.46 0.99
C LYS A 21 7.71 -14.10 0.46
N PRO A 22 8.98 -13.71 0.70
CA PRO A 22 9.53 -12.44 0.23
C PRO A 22 9.42 -12.23 -1.29
N PHE A 23 9.40 -13.31 -2.04
CA PHE A 23 9.19 -13.30 -3.49
C PHE A 23 8.23 -14.42 -3.87
N MET A 24 7.18 -14.08 -4.62
CA MET A 24 6.15 -15.03 -5.06
C MET A 24 5.79 -14.81 -6.52
N VAL A 25 5.65 -15.88 -7.26
CA VAL A 25 5.19 -15.88 -8.65
C VAL A 25 4.01 -16.84 -8.79
N PHE A 26 2.87 -16.32 -9.24
CA PHE A 26 1.68 -17.11 -9.50
C PHE A 26 1.60 -17.46 -10.99
N THR A 27 1.71 -18.74 -11.31
CA THR A 27 1.68 -19.25 -12.68
C THR A 27 0.50 -20.18 -12.88
N GLY A 28 0.15 -20.47 -14.12
CA GLY A 28 -0.97 -21.37 -14.48
C GLY A 28 -1.80 -20.81 -15.63
N GLU A 29 -2.81 -21.56 -16.04
CA GLU A 29 -3.74 -21.18 -17.12
C GLU A 29 -4.58 -19.95 -16.77
N SER A 30 -5.11 -19.28 -17.80
CA SER A 30 -5.99 -18.12 -17.60
C SER A 30 -7.27 -18.53 -16.86
N GLY A 31 -7.81 -17.63 -16.04
CA GLY A 31 -9.05 -17.86 -15.31
C GLY A 31 -8.91 -18.62 -13.98
N LEU A 32 -7.72 -19.15 -13.62
CA LEU A 32 -7.50 -19.91 -12.38
C LEU A 32 -7.33 -19.04 -11.11
N GLY A 33 -7.55 -17.74 -11.17
CA GLY A 33 -7.55 -16.88 -9.98
C GLY A 33 -6.21 -16.27 -9.59
N LYS A 34 -5.16 -16.35 -10.42
CA LYS A 34 -3.84 -15.74 -10.13
C LYS A 34 -3.91 -14.29 -9.70
N SER A 35 -4.69 -13.49 -10.41
CA SER A 35 -4.87 -12.05 -10.08
C SER A 35 -5.58 -11.87 -8.74
N TYR A 36 -6.58 -12.70 -8.43
CA TYR A 36 -7.26 -12.67 -7.14
C TYR A 36 -6.31 -12.98 -5.99
N THR A 37 -5.43 -13.97 -6.18
CA THR A 37 -4.39 -14.31 -5.22
C THR A 37 -3.43 -13.14 -5.00
N ALA A 38 -2.97 -12.49 -6.07
CA ALA A 38 -2.12 -11.30 -5.98
C ALA A 38 -2.83 -10.15 -5.25
N PHE A 39 -4.13 -9.94 -5.48
CA PHE A 39 -4.91 -8.93 -4.78
C PHE A 39 -5.11 -9.25 -3.30
N LEU A 40 -5.17 -10.53 -2.89
CA LEU A 40 -5.17 -10.89 -1.46
C LEU A 40 -3.87 -10.46 -0.77
N VAL A 41 -2.73 -10.72 -1.41
CA VAL A 41 -1.43 -10.28 -0.90
C VAL A 41 -1.37 -8.75 -0.82
N TYR A 42 -1.86 -8.08 -1.87
CA TYR A 42 -1.93 -6.62 -1.90
C TYR A 42 -2.88 -6.08 -0.81
N ASN A 43 -4.04 -6.70 -0.56
CA ASN A 43 -4.95 -6.29 0.51
C ASN A 43 -4.26 -6.32 1.87
N LEU A 44 -3.51 -7.38 2.18
CA LEU A 44 -2.77 -7.47 3.44
C LEU A 44 -1.76 -6.33 3.58
N THR A 45 -0.95 -6.10 2.57
CA THR A 45 0.07 -5.04 2.63
C THR A 45 -0.57 -3.65 2.64
N SER A 46 -1.67 -3.43 1.89
CA SER A 46 -2.39 -2.16 1.89
C SER A 46 -3.05 -1.85 3.24
N ALA A 47 -3.52 -2.86 3.98
CA ALA A 47 -4.08 -2.68 5.31
C ALA A 47 -3.07 -2.08 6.31
N LEU A 48 -1.78 -2.25 6.02
CA LEU A 48 -0.67 -1.65 6.77
C LEU A 48 -0.17 -0.34 6.14
N THR A 49 -0.98 0.38 5.39
CA THR A 49 -0.74 1.79 5.04
C THR A 49 -1.45 2.71 6.02
N ALA A 50 -0.95 3.94 6.18
CA ALA A 50 -1.56 4.89 7.11
C ALA A 50 -3.04 5.16 6.79
N ILE A 51 -3.40 5.25 5.50
CA ILE A 51 -4.77 5.51 5.05
C ILE A 51 -5.71 4.36 5.44
N ARG A 52 -5.34 3.12 5.16
CA ARG A 52 -6.17 1.96 5.51
C ARG A 52 -6.19 1.70 7.02
N MET A 53 -5.09 1.98 7.69
CA MET A 53 -5.03 1.92 9.16
C MET A 53 -5.94 2.96 9.80
N GLN A 54 -6.11 4.12 9.18
CA GLN A 54 -7.04 5.14 9.65
C GLN A 54 -8.49 4.64 9.65
N GLU A 55 -8.90 3.90 8.62
CA GLU A 55 -10.23 3.25 8.59
C GLU A 55 -10.45 2.30 9.80
N PHE A 56 -9.42 1.55 10.17
CA PHE A 56 -9.49 0.68 11.36
C PHE A 56 -9.57 1.48 12.66
N VAL A 57 -8.72 2.49 12.81
CA VAL A 57 -8.65 3.33 14.01
C VAL A 57 -9.97 4.08 14.19
N GLU A 58 -10.54 4.70 13.16
CA GLU A 58 -11.82 5.42 13.20
C GLU A 58 -12.99 4.53 13.64
N GLN A 59 -12.99 3.26 13.24
CA GLN A 59 -14.03 2.32 13.68
C GLN A 59 -13.90 1.92 15.15
N LYS A 60 -12.71 2.03 15.73
CA LYS A 60 -12.42 1.59 17.11
C LYS A 60 -12.39 2.73 18.13
N VAL A 61 -12.01 3.92 17.71
CA VAL A 61 -11.98 5.11 18.58
C VAL A 61 -13.41 5.60 18.79
N LYS A 62 -13.85 5.67 20.05
CA LYS A 62 -15.17 6.17 20.44
C LYS A 62 -15.07 7.57 21.03
N GLY A 63 -15.66 8.54 20.34
CA GLY A 63 -15.68 9.95 20.79
C GLY A 63 -14.32 10.64 20.62
N ASN A 64 -14.10 11.76 21.33
CA ASN A 64 -12.85 12.55 21.27
C ASN A 64 -11.69 11.92 22.08
N LYS A 65 -11.56 10.61 22.07
CA LYS A 65 -10.49 9.96 22.81
C LYS A 65 -9.19 10.00 22.02
N LEU A 66 -8.15 10.57 22.63
CA LEU A 66 -6.76 10.55 22.19
C LEU A 66 -6.08 9.18 22.39
N GLU A 67 -6.87 8.13 22.51
CA GLU A 67 -6.41 6.83 22.96
C GLU A 67 -7.17 5.69 22.26
N LEU A 68 -6.41 4.74 21.75
CA LEU A 68 -6.88 3.49 21.18
C LEU A 68 -6.36 2.35 22.06
N ASP A 69 -7.25 1.51 22.58
CA ASP A 69 -6.91 0.31 23.36
C ASP A 69 -7.64 -0.89 22.77
N VAL A 70 -6.91 -1.69 22.00
CA VAL A 70 -7.43 -2.87 21.29
C VAL A 70 -6.38 -3.99 21.32
N LYS A 71 -6.77 -5.18 20.86
CA LYS A 71 -5.85 -6.31 20.70
C LYS A 71 -5.51 -6.55 19.23
N PHE A 72 -4.43 -7.28 18.97
CA PHE A 72 -4.07 -7.70 17.62
C PHE A 72 -5.20 -8.47 16.92
N LYS A 73 -5.93 -9.29 17.65
CA LYS A 73 -7.15 -9.97 17.19
C LYS A 73 -8.16 -9.01 16.55
N ASP A 74 -8.33 -7.81 17.11
CA ASP A 74 -9.27 -6.83 16.56
C ASP A 74 -8.87 -6.35 15.18
N PHE A 75 -7.56 -6.10 14.97
CA PHE A 75 -7.01 -5.76 13.66
C PHE A 75 -7.16 -6.93 12.68
N ARG A 76 -6.81 -8.15 13.08
CA ARG A 76 -6.93 -9.35 12.25
C ARG A 76 -8.39 -9.59 11.82
N LEU A 77 -9.34 -9.47 12.73
CA LEU A 77 -10.78 -9.61 12.44
C LEU A 77 -11.28 -8.51 11.51
N TRP A 78 -10.83 -7.27 11.74
CA TRP A 78 -11.14 -6.16 10.84
C TRP A 78 -10.63 -6.43 9.42
N LEU A 79 -9.38 -6.87 9.27
CA LEU A 79 -8.80 -7.21 7.98
C LEU A 79 -9.61 -8.31 7.26
N ASN A 80 -9.93 -9.40 7.96
CA ASN A 80 -10.72 -10.49 7.40
C ASN A 80 -12.10 -10.02 6.94
N ASN A 81 -12.81 -9.26 7.77
CA ASN A 81 -14.16 -8.80 7.48
C ASN A 81 -14.23 -7.78 6.32
N ASN A 82 -13.16 -7.02 6.11
CA ASN A 82 -13.11 -5.99 5.05
C ASN A 82 -12.51 -6.52 3.74
N THR A 83 -12.00 -7.75 3.69
CA THR A 83 -11.34 -8.31 2.50
C THR A 83 -12.28 -8.35 1.29
N SER A 84 -13.50 -8.84 1.43
CA SER A 84 -14.46 -8.91 0.30
C SER A 84 -14.75 -7.52 -0.29
N ALA A 85 -15.03 -6.54 0.56
CA ALA A 85 -15.33 -5.18 0.12
C ALA A 85 -14.14 -4.54 -0.59
N TYR A 86 -12.93 -4.72 -0.04
CA TYR A 86 -11.74 -4.16 -0.65
C TYR A 86 -11.36 -4.82 -1.97
N LEU A 87 -11.49 -6.15 -2.08
CA LEU A 87 -11.29 -6.83 -3.36
C LEU A 87 -12.36 -6.42 -4.38
N GLY A 88 -13.61 -6.26 -3.96
CA GLY A 88 -14.68 -5.72 -4.80
C GLY A 88 -14.33 -4.32 -5.33
N TYR A 89 -13.81 -3.45 -4.47
CA TYR A 89 -13.29 -2.13 -4.87
C TYR A 89 -12.16 -2.25 -5.91
N LEU A 90 -11.15 -3.08 -5.66
CA LEU A 90 -10.02 -3.27 -6.60
C LEU A 90 -10.49 -3.76 -7.97
N LEU A 91 -11.47 -4.65 -7.99
CA LEU A 91 -12.01 -5.25 -9.21
C LEU A 91 -13.08 -4.39 -9.91
N GLY A 92 -13.59 -3.34 -9.22
CA GLY A 92 -14.72 -2.56 -9.71
C GLY A 92 -16.04 -3.35 -9.72
N TYR A 93 -16.21 -4.29 -8.78
CA TYR A 93 -17.38 -5.16 -8.67
C TYR A 93 -17.90 -5.18 -7.23
N SER A 94 -18.96 -4.40 -6.96
CA SER A 94 -19.51 -4.18 -5.62
C SER A 94 -20.04 -5.46 -4.94
N ASP A 95 -20.56 -6.40 -5.72
CA ASP A 95 -21.18 -7.62 -5.21
C ASP A 95 -20.16 -8.77 -5.03
N PHE A 96 -18.87 -8.43 -5.11
CA PHE A 96 -17.80 -9.41 -4.90
C PHE A 96 -17.83 -9.98 -3.48
N SER A 97 -17.75 -11.29 -3.37
CA SER A 97 -17.65 -11.97 -2.08
C SER A 97 -16.55 -13.01 -2.08
N CYS A 98 -15.86 -13.11 -0.96
CA CYS A 98 -14.88 -14.16 -0.70
C CYS A 98 -14.89 -14.55 0.78
N HIS A 99 -14.42 -15.74 1.06
CA HIS A 99 -14.21 -16.24 2.42
C HIS A 99 -12.73 -16.55 2.58
N VAL A 100 -12.06 -15.64 3.29
CA VAL A 100 -10.60 -15.66 3.45
C VAL A 100 -10.26 -15.34 4.90
N ASN A 101 -9.24 -15.99 5.42
CA ASN A 101 -8.75 -15.77 6.78
C ASN A 101 -7.23 -15.57 6.76
N TYR A 102 -6.76 -14.42 7.25
CA TYR A 102 -5.34 -14.16 7.46
C TYR A 102 -4.91 -14.71 8.82
N VAL A 103 -3.87 -15.50 8.81
CA VAL A 103 -3.28 -16.14 9.99
C VAL A 103 -1.84 -15.64 10.15
N PHE A 104 -1.54 -15.12 11.32
CA PHE A 104 -0.25 -14.58 11.66
C PHE A 104 0.36 -15.40 12.81
N ASP A 105 1.67 -15.53 12.81
CA ASP A 105 2.42 -16.06 13.93
C ASP A 105 2.65 -14.95 14.98
N LEU A 106 1.53 -14.39 15.47
CA LEU A 106 1.47 -13.37 16.51
C LEU A 106 0.36 -13.75 17.50
N ASP A 107 0.56 -13.37 18.76
CA ASP A 107 -0.44 -13.54 19.80
C ASP A 107 -1.67 -12.65 19.51
N ASP A 108 -2.83 -13.28 19.39
CA ASP A 108 -4.11 -12.60 19.23
C ASP A 108 -4.43 -11.63 20.38
N ASP A 109 -3.94 -11.92 21.58
CA ASP A 109 -4.11 -11.08 22.77
C ASP A 109 -3.02 -10.00 22.92
N MET A 110 -2.07 -9.90 21.97
CA MET A 110 -1.06 -8.84 21.96
C MET A 110 -1.72 -7.47 22.03
N PRO A 111 -1.39 -6.65 23.06
CA PRO A 111 -2.01 -5.34 23.24
C PRO A 111 -1.54 -4.36 22.17
N LEU A 112 -2.48 -3.57 21.67
CA LEU A 112 -2.26 -2.45 20.75
C LEU A 112 -2.82 -1.19 21.42
N HIS A 113 -2.00 -0.61 22.31
CA HIS A 113 -2.35 0.58 23.05
C HIS A 113 -1.62 1.79 22.45
N VAL A 114 -2.38 2.69 21.82
CA VAL A 114 -1.88 3.91 21.19
C VAL A 114 -2.51 5.11 21.87
N LYS A 115 -1.69 6.08 22.25
CA LYS A 115 -2.15 7.30 22.89
C LYS A 115 -1.46 8.51 22.29
N CYS A 116 -2.24 9.46 21.74
CA CYS A 116 -1.73 10.78 21.41
C CYS A 116 -1.47 11.58 22.68
N LEU A 117 -0.37 12.28 22.72
CA LEU A 117 -0.02 13.16 23.81
C LEU A 117 -0.46 14.58 23.43
N ASP A 118 -1.11 15.27 24.38
CA ASP A 118 -1.44 16.68 24.21
C ASP A 118 -0.12 17.47 24.14
N ASP A 119 0.16 18.02 22.99
CA ASP A 119 1.23 18.97 22.80
C ASP A 119 0.60 20.37 22.69
N ASP A 120 1.24 21.39 23.27
CA ASP A 120 0.83 22.77 23.08
C ASP A 120 0.81 23.07 21.57
N GLU A 121 -0.23 23.77 21.08
CA GLU A 121 -0.37 24.17 19.67
C GLU A 121 0.83 24.95 19.11
N THR A 122 1.71 25.41 20.00
CA THR A 122 2.94 26.13 19.69
C THR A 122 4.10 25.20 19.28
N THR A 123 3.97 23.88 19.49
CA THR A 123 5.03 22.93 19.16
C THR A 123 5.00 22.57 17.67
N SER A 124 6.17 22.49 17.05
CA SER A 124 6.33 22.12 15.64
C SER A 124 6.33 20.59 15.42
N PHE A 125 6.00 19.82 16.44
CA PHE A 125 6.02 18.36 16.39
C PHE A 125 4.82 17.76 17.12
N SER A 126 4.48 16.52 16.77
CA SER A 126 3.45 15.71 17.43
C SER A 126 4.06 14.50 18.10
N ARG A 127 3.47 14.08 19.21
CA ARG A 127 3.90 12.90 19.97
C ARG A 127 2.80 11.87 20.08
N CYS A 128 3.17 10.60 19.93
CA CYS A 128 2.28 9.49 20.14
C CYS A 128 3.00 8.37 20.89
N SER A 129 2.32 7.72 21.80
CA SER A 129 2.85 6.58 22.54
C SER A 129 2.25 5.29 22.01
N MET A 130 3.09 4.28 21.76
CA MET A 130 2.68 2.92 21.41
C MET A 130 3.19 1.94 22.46
N ASN A 131 2.26 1.29 23.18
CA ASN A 131 2.58 0.38 24.28
C ASN A 131 3.61 0.96 25.28
N GLY A 132 3.44 2.25 25.63
CA GLY A 132 4.30 2.97 26.57
C GLY A 132 5.61 3.52 25.98
N LYS A 133 5.91 3.31 24.69
CA LYS A 133 7.06 3.91 24.00
C LYS A 133 6.60 5.13 23.22
N THR A 134 7.17 6.29 23.52
CA THR A 134 6.82 7.54 22.85
C THR A 134 7.61 7.72 21.57
N GLU A 135 6.92 8.08 20.48
CA GLU A 135 7.49 8.52 19.22
C GLU A 135 7.21 10.01 19.01
N VAL A 136 8.17 10.69 18.40
CA VAL A 136 8.09 12.11 18.07
C VAL A 136 8.09 12.25 16.55
N PHE A 137 7.10 12.98 16.03
CA PHE A 137 6.97 13.22 14.59
C PHE A 137 7.44 14.66 14.31
N PRO A 138 8.32 14.87 13.31
CA PRO A 138 8.94 16.17 13.02
C PRO A 138 7.98 17.16 12.34
N MET A 139 6.70 17.02 12.57
CA MET A 139 5.64 17.90 12.07
C MET A 139 4.47 17.88 13.03
N HIS A 140 3.74 18.98 13.10
CA HIS A 140 2.47 19.03 13.81
C HIS A 140 1.38 18.40 12.95
N LEU A 141 0.75 17.35 13.46
CA LEU A 141 -0.40 16.70 12.85
C LEU A 141 -1.64 17.00 13.69
N ALA A 142 -2.51 17.86 13.17
CA ALA A 142 -3.76 18.21 13.85
C ALA A 142 -4.75 17.03 13.90
N ASP A 143 -4.66 16.11 12.92
CA ASP A 143 -5.49 14.89 12.90
C ASP A 143 -4.84 13.80 13.75
N GLN A 144 -5.35 13.65 14.95
CA GLN A 144 -4.89 12.65 15.93
C GLN A 144 -5.18 11.22 15.49
N THR A 145 -6.26 11.01 14.74
CA THR A 145 -6.60 9.69 14.18
C THR A 145 -5.57 9.26 13.17
N LEU A 146 -5.12 10.18 12.32
CA LEU A 146 -4.03 9.94 11.39
C LEU A 146 -2.72 9.66 12.13
N LEU A 147 -2.41 10.41 13.18
CA LEU A 147 -1.22 10.20 14.00
C LEU A 147 -1.20 8.81 14.66
N MET A 148 -2.33 8.39 15.27
CA MET A 148 -2.49 7.04 15.80
C MET A 148 -2.30 5.98 14.71
N SER A 149 -2.85 6.24 13.53
CA SER A 149 -2.80 5.31 12.40
C SER A 149 -1.38 5.12 11.89
N ILE A 150 -0.59 6.20 11.78
CA ILE A 150 0.83 6.13 11.40
C ILE A 150 1.63 5.34 12.45
N THR A 151 1.41 5.61 13.73
CA THR A 151 2.11 4.94 14.84
C THR A 151 1.78 3.46 14.87
N LEU A 152 0.49 3.10 14.78
CA LEU A 152 0.04 1.71 14.77
C LEU A 152 0.52 0.97 13.52
N ASN A 153 0.44 1.61 12.35
CA ASN A 153 0.96 1.05 11.09
C ASN A 153 2.45 0.68 11.21
N LYS A 154 3.27 1.63 11.66
CA LYS A 154 4.71 1.39 11.85
C LYS A 154 4.97 0.21 12.77
N TYR A 155 4.28 0.17 13.92
CA TYR A 155 4.43 -0.92 14.89
C TYR A 155 4.04 -2.27 14.30
N LEU A 156 2.87 -2.37 13.64
CA LEU A 156 2.41 -3.62 13.05
C LEU A 156 3.28 -4.05 11.86
N ALA A 157 3.72 -3.11 11.02
CA ALA A 157 4.63 -3.42 9.93
C ALA A 157 5.97 -3.99 10.42
N GLU A 158 6.51 -3.43 11.50
CA GLU A 158 7.71 -3.96 12.16
C GLU A 158 7.47 -5.36 12.74
N LYS A 159 6.33 -5.59 13.41
CA LYS A 159 5.99 -6.89 13.97
C LYS A 159 5.71 -7.95 12.91
N ILE A 160 5.04 -7.59 11.83
CA ILE A 160 4.59 -8.52 10.79
C ILE A 160 5.69 -8.77 9.75
N PHE A 161 6.43 -7.75 9.32
CA PHE A 161 7.41 -7.83 8.23
C PHE A 161 8.86 -7.58 8.66
N ASN A 162 9.09 -7.30 9.94
CA ASN A 162 10.38 -6.89 10.47
C ASN A 162 10.95 -5.61 9.80
N GLN A 163 10.04 -4.73 9.34
CA GLN A 163 10.38 -3.46 8.69
C GLN A 163 9.37 -2.40 9.12
N PRO A 164 9.80 -1.27 9.70
CA PRO A 164 8.88 -0.23 10.18
C PRO A 164 8.17 0.52 9.05
N TYR A 165 8.73 0.47 7.86
CA TYR A 165 8.18 1.07 6.65
C TYR A 165 8.38 0.14 5.47
N PHE A 166 7.38 0.03 4.62
CA PHE A 166 7.53 -0.60 3.32
C PHE A 166 6.78 0.20 2.27
N PHE A 167 7.36 0.23 1.10
CA PHE A 167 6.73 0.80 -0.07
C PHE A 167 5.98 -0.32 -0.78
N GLN A 168 4.74 -0.01 -1.18
CA GLN A 168 3.99 -0.93 -2.02
C GLN A 168 3.54 -0.22 -3.28
N LEU A 169 3.52 -0.94 -4.38
CA LEU A 169 3.06 -0.46 -5.66
C LEU A 169 2.21 -1.56 -6.30
N LEU A 170 0.96 -1.22 -6.62
CA LEU A 170 0.10 -2.07 -7.41
C LEU A 170 0.31 -1.77 -8.88
N LEU A 171 0.73 -2.77 -9.65
CA LEU A 171 0.92 -2.67 -11.10
C LEU A 171 -0.19 -3.44 -11.83
N PRO A 172 -1.33 -2.82 -12.11
CA PRO A 172 -2.42 -3.48 -12.80
C PRO A 172 -2.06 -3.77 -14.26
N PRO A 173 -2.69 -4.77 -14.89
CA PRO A 173 -2.52 -5.03 -16.31
C PRO A 173 -2.96 -3.81 -17.15
N ALA A 174 -2.37 -3.64 -18.33
CA ALA A 174 -2.70 -2.55 -19.25
C ALA A 174 -2.62 -1.12 -18.65
N ARG A 175 -1.82 -0.92 -17.61
CA ARG A 175 -1.64 0.38 -16.92
C ARG A 175 -1.12 1.47 -17.84
N ALA A 176 -0.45 1.11 -18.94
CA ALA A 176 0.01 2.06 -19.96
C ALA A 176 -1.08 2.97 -20.49
N ALA A 177 -2.33 2.50 -20.54
CA ALA A 177 -3.48 3.28 -20.99
C ALA A 177 -3.83 4.44 -20.03
N PHE A 178 -3.42 4.36 -18.77
CA PHE A 178 -3.74 5.34 -17.73
C PHE A 178 -2.60 6.31 -17.45
N ILE A 179 -1.36 5.96 -17.81
CA ILE A 179 -0.20 6.83 -17.61
C ILE A 179 -0.27 8.04 -18.55
N GLY A 180 -0.28 9.22 -17.94
CA GLY A 180 -0.35 10.49 -18.67
C GLY A 180 -1.73 10.82 -19.23
N SER A 181 -2.79 10.08 -18.85
CA SER A 181 -4.17 10.39 -19.14
C SER A 181 -4.86 11.05 -17.93
N ASN A 182 -5.79 11.97 -18.19
CA ASN A 182 -6.63 12.55 -17.14
C ASN A 182 -7.92 11.73 -16.92
N THR A 183 -7.94 10.47 -17.32
CA THR A 183 -9.11 9.61 -17.22
C THR A 183 -9.34 9.15 -15.79
N THR A 184 -10.56 9.33 -15.32
CA THR A 184 -11.03 8.70 -14.08
C THR A 184 -11.54 7.29 -14.39
N THR A 185 -11.25 6.35 -13.53
CA THR A 185 -11.73 4.97 -13.65
C THR A 185 -12.48 4.56 -12.39
N PRO A 186 -13.61 3.83 -12.51
CA PRO A 186 -14.31 3.28 -11.34
C PRO A 186 -13.59 2.07 -10.74
N ILE A 187 -12.63 1.47 -11.47
CA ILE A 187 -11.93 0.24 -11.05
C ILE A 187 -10.81 0.60 -10.09
N GLY A 188 -10.92 0.11 -8.85
CA GLY A 188 -10.05 0.51 -7.75
C GLY A 188 -8.57 0.22 -7.98
N MET A 189 -8.20 -0.92 -8.62
CA MET A 189 -6.79 -1.22 -8.88
C MET A 189 -6.09 -0.16 -9.75
N TYR A 190 -6.79 0.46 -10.71
CA TYR A 190 -6.21 1.55 -11.51
C TYR A 190 -6.19 2.86 -10.74
N ARG A 191 -7.17 3.10 -9.86
CA ARG A 191 -7.18 4.27 -8.98
C ARG A 191 -6.02 4.22 -7.99
N GLU A 192 -5.78 3.06 -7.37
CA GLU A 192 -4.62 2.85 -6.49
C GLU A 192 -3.30 3.05 -7.22
N PHE A 193 -3.18 2.50 -8.43
CA PHE A 193 -2.00 2.71 -9.27
C PHE A 193 -1.78 4.19 -9.59
N LEU A 194 -2.81 4.90 -10.04
CA LEU A 194 -2.69 6.32 -10.39
C LEU A 194 -2.31 7.17 -9.17
N ARG A 195 -2.91 6.91 -8.01
CA ARG A 195 -2.56 7.60 -6.77
C ARG A 195 -1.09 7.37 -6.41
N GLN A 196 -0.63 6.13 -6.44
CA GLN A 196 0.76 5.78 -6.14
C GLN A 196 1.73 6.36 -7.19
N PHE A 197 1.31 6.38 -8.45
CA PHE A 197 2.09 6.98 -9.53
C PHE A 197 2.20 8.51 -9.40
N ASP A 198 1.14 9.18 -8.94
CA ASP A 198 1.17 10.62 -8.66
C ASP A 198 2.10 10.95 -7.47
N ASP A 199 2.14 10.10 -6.45
CA ASP A 199 3.08 10.23 -5.33
C ASP A 199 4.54 10.18 -5.79
N LEU A 200 4.85 9.41 -6.85
CA LEU A 200 6.20 9.34 -7.44
C LEU A 200 6.63 10.62 -8.16
N LYS A 201 5.69 11.48 -8.57
CA LYS A 201 5.98 12.78 -9.18
C LYS A 201 6.53 13.80 -8.19
N THR A 202 6.43 13.52 -6.90
CA THR A 202 6.88 14.44 -5.84
C THR A 202 8.40 14.30 -5.63
N PRO A 203 9.21 15.38 -5.81
CA PRO A 203 10.67 15.29 -5.86
C PRO A 203 11.37 14.97 -4.53
N SER A 204 10.65 14.70 -3.45
CA SER A 204 11.16 14.68 -2.08
C SER A 204 11.81 13.36 -1.63
N ARG A 205 11.94 12.36 -2.50
CA ARG A 205 12.55 11.07 -2.10
C ARG A 205 13.95 10.93 -2.66
N VAL A 206 14.94 10.96 -1.78
CA VAL A 206 16.28 10.48 -2.11
C VAL A 206 16.17 8.96 -2.29
N ALA A 207 16.33 8.49 -3.52
CA ALA A 207 16.31 7.07 -3.81
C ALA A 207 17.48 6.38 -3.12
N SER A 208 17.23 5.22 -2.51
CA SER A 208 18.31 4.37 -1.98
C SER A 208 19.27 3.95 -3.12
N PRO A 209 20.52 3.58 -2.81
CA PRO A 209 21.46 3.09 -3.83
C PRO A 209 20.91 1.95 -4.68
N ASP A 210 20.13 1.06 -4.08
CA ASP A 210 19.51 -0.07 -4.79
C ASP A 210 18.45 0.41 -5.79
N ILE A 211 17.61 1.37 -5.38
CA ILE A 211 16.60 1.98 -6.28
C ILE A 211 17.30 2.69 -7.44
N GLN A 212 18.42 3.39 -7.19
CA GLN A 212 19.21 4.02 -8.26
C GLN A 212 19.78 2.99 -9.24
N LEU A 213 20.24 1.85 -8.74
CA LEU A 213 20.74 0.76 -9.60
C LEU A 213 19.63 0.23 -10.52
N TYR A 214 18.45 -0.06 -9.98
CA TYR A 214 17.31 -0.52 -10.78
C TYR A 214 16.82 0.54 -11.77
N SER A 215 16.73 1.79 -11.34
CA SER A 215 16.37 2.91 -12.22
C SER A 215 17.34 3.04 -13.41
N ASN A 216 18.65 2.92 -13.17
CA ASN A 216 19.66 2.93 -14.24
C ASN A 216 19.53 1.73 -15.20
N TYR A 217 19.17 0.55 -14.67
CA TYR A 217 18.93 -0.62 -15.49
C TYR A 217 17.70 -0.42 -16.41
N ILE A 218 16.61 0.08 -15.87
CA ILE A 218 15.38 0.40 -16.63
C ILE A 218 15.67 1.49 -17.67
N ALA A 219 16.40 2.54 -17.30
CA ALA A 219 16.77 3.61 -18.22
C ALA A 219 17.50 3.08 -19.46
N ARG A 220 18.37 2.08 -19.28
CA ARG A 220 19.05 1.39 -20.40
C ARG A 220 18.09 0.57 -21.27
N LEU A 221 17.08 -0.08 -20.65
CA LEU A 221 16.10 -0.87 -21.40
C LEU A 221 15.19 0.00 -22.27
N VAL A 222 14.93 1.23 -21.87
CA VAL A 222 14.07 2.17 -22.60
C VAL A 222 14.86 3.19 -23.43
N ASP A 223 16.20 3.10 -23.42
CA ASP A 223 17.11 4.03 -24.09
C ASP A 223 16.85 5.50 -23.70
N GLY A 224 16.56 5.74 -22.43
CA GLY A 224 16.18 7.06 -21.98
C GLY A 224 16.06 7.21 -20.46
N LYS A 225 15.88 8.46 -20.03
CA LYS A 225 15.68 8.83 -18.63
C LYS A 225 14.29 9.41 -18.43
N ILE A 226 13.67 9.09 -17.29
CA ILE A 226 12.44 9.72 -16.86
C ILE A 226 12.81 11.03 -16.15
N VAL A 227 12.18 12.13 -16.55
CA VAL A 227 12.41 13.47 -15.98
C VAL A 227 11.04 14.07 -15.62
N VAL A 228 10.94 14.59 -14.41
CA VAL A 228 9.76 15.32 -13.95
C VAL A 228 10.06 16.82 -13.98
N GLU A 229 9.31 17.57 -14.77
CA GLU A 229 9.44 19.02 -14.89
C GLU A 229 8.07 19.68 -14.78
N ASN A 230 7.91 20.60 -13.84
CA ASN A 230 6.66 21.31 -13.59
C ASN A 230 5.43 20.37 -13.44
N GLY A 231 5.62 19.24 -12.76
CA GLY A 231 4.57 18.23 -12.56
C GLY A 231 4.26 17.35 -13.78
N ASN A 232 4.93 17.56 -14.91
CA ASN A 232 4.81 16.73 -16.10
C ASN A 232 5.97 15.73 -16.20
N ILE A 233 5.67 14.54 -16.67
CA ILE A 233 6.64 13.46 -16.84
C ILE A 233 7.06 13.38 -18.32
N PHE A 234 8.36 13.40 -18.54
CA PHE A 234 8.97 13.28 -19.85
C PHE A 234 9.94 12.09 -19.90
N ILE A 235 10.14 11.57 -21.09
CA ILE A 235 11.23 10.65 -21.40
C ILE A 235 12.24 11.42 -22.23
N VAL A 236 13.48 11.44 -21.77
CA VAL A 236 14.62 12.05 -22.46
C VAL A 236 15.51 10.92 -22.96
N PHE A 237 15.55 10.71 -24.24
CA PHE A 237 16.38 9.68 -24.90
C PHE A 237 17.85 10.10 -24.95
N GLU A 238 18.75 9.14 -25.12
CA GLU A 238 20.19 9.41 -25.31
C GLU A 238 20.46 10.30 -26.53
N SER A 239 19.61 10.24 -27.55
CA SER A 239 19.63 11.14 -28.71
C SER A 239 19.33 12.62 -28.39
N GLY A 240 18.95 12.94 -27.16
CA GLY A 240 18.48 14.26 -26.74
C GLY A 240 17.01 14.55 -27.08
N ALA A 241 16.31 13.63 -27.74
CA ALA A 241 14.88 13.78 -27.97
C ALA A 241 14.11 13.70 -26.66
N LYS A 242 13.16 14.61 -26.45
CA LYS A 242 12.33 14.70 -25.26
C LYS A 242 10.86 14.58 -25.67
N ILE A 243 10.17 13.58 -25.15
CA ILE A 243 8.77 13.37 -25.41
C ILE A 243 7.95 13.31 -24.10
N PRO A 244 6.71 13.82 -24.05
CA PRO A 244 5.86 13.62 -22.90
C PRO A 244 5.51 12.14 -22.79
N VAL A 245 5.39 11.65 -21.57
CA VAL A 245 5.03 10.25 -21.29
C VAL A 245 3.74 9.81 -21.96
N SER A 246 2.76 10.72 -22.08
CA SER A 246 1.50 10.46 -22.78
C SER A 246 1.70 10.01 -24.24
N ALA A 247 2.76 10.50 -24.89
CA ALA A 247 3.11 10.16 -26.28
C ALA A 247 4.05 8.97 -26.41
N ALA A 248 4.55 8.42 -25.30
CA ALA A 248 5.45 7.27 -25.32
C ALA A 248 4.74 5.98 -25.76
N ALA A 249 5.50 5.05 -26.33
CA ALA A 249 5.02 3.71 -26.66
C ALA A 249 4.50 2.96 -25.41
N SER A 250 3.49 2.11 -25.59
CA SER A 250 2.90 1.35 -24.48
C SER A 250 3.92 0.51 -23.73
N SER A 251 4.87 -0.11 -24.41
CA SER A 251 5.95 -0.89 -23.79
C SER A 251 6.80 -0.05 -22.84
N VAL A 252 7.10 1.19 -23.22
CA VAL A 252 7.84 2.14 -22.38
C VAL A 252 7.01 2.55 -21.17
N LYS A 253 5.71 2.86 -21.36
CA LYS A 253 4.79 3.19 -20.27
C LYS A 253 4.63 2.04 -19.26
N GLU A 254 4.61 0.80 -19.74
CA GLU A 254 4.53 -0.37 -18.86
C GLU A 254 5.76 -0.55 -17.95
N LEU A 255 6.92 -0.04 -18.35
CA LEU A 255 8.15 -0.05 -17.55
C LEU A 255 8.29 1.14 -16.61
N MET A 256 7.45 2.16 -16.78
CA MET A 256 7.52 3.38 -15.98
C MET A 256 6.95 3.09 -14.63
N PRO A 257 6.97 2.77 -13.71
CA PRO A 257 7.05 3.03 -12.29
C PRO A 257 8.34 2.55 -11.63
N PHE A 258 9.28 2.10 -12.40
CA PHE A 258 10.55 1.59 -11.88
C PHE A 258 11.69 2.59 -11.95
#